data_bed8c472bdd7ff06ce960dc88d1b37d1
#
_entry.id   bed8c472bdd7ff06ce960dc88d1b37d1
#
_cell.length_a   1.000
_cell.length_b   1.000
_cell.length_c   1.000
_cell.angle_alpha   90.00
_cell.angle_beta   90.00
_cell.angle_gamma   90.00
#
_symmetry.space_group_name_H-M   'P 1'
#
loop_
_entity.id
_entity.type
_entity.pdbx_description
1 polymer ?
#
loop_
_entity_poly.entity_id
_entity_poly.type
_entity_poly.pdbx_seq_one_letter_code
_entity_poly.pdbx_strand_id
1 'polypeptide(L)' 'FFDKPNDLDVRRHFDPDVMFGYGPRYCIGAALAKHQLYLSMSELFKRFPNASLAEEPGRDLEDHNSITFKSLRVKTGL' A
#
# COMPACT_ATOMS: atom_id res chain seq x y z
N PHE A 1 -8.51 11.51 13.08
CA PHE A 1 -7.09 11.23 13.32
C PHE A 1 -6.22 11.82 12.21
N PHE A 2 -6.64 11.66 10.98
CA PHE A 2 -5.98 12.24 9.81
C PHE A 2 -6.89 13.24 9.13
N ASP A 3 -6.35 14.38 8.75
CA ASP A 3 -7.05 15.34 7.91
C ASP A 3 -7.17 14.76 6.50
N LYS A 4 -8.39 14.82 5.94
CA LYS A 4 -8.70 14.24 4.62
C LYS A 4 -8.22 12.80 4.47
N PRO A 5 -8.76 11.85 5.26
CA PRO A 5 -8.22 10.49 5.34
C PRO A 5 -8.35 9.69 4.05
N ASN A 6 -9.26 10.07 3.15
CA ASN A 6 -9.46 9.39 1.87
C ASN A 6 -8.59 9.94 0.75
N ASP A 7 -7.86 11.02 1.00
CA ASP A 7 -6.95 11.61 0.02
C ASP A 7 -5.56 10.98 0.14
N LEU A 8 -5.03 10.52 -0.98
CA LEU A 8 -3.65 10.06 -1.03
C LEU A 8 -2.73 11.28 -1.11
N ASP A 9 -1.95 11.49 -0.08
CA ASP A 9 -0.98 12.57 -0.02
C ASP A 9 0.37 12.03 0.44
N VAL A 10 1.30 11.90 -0.50
CA VAL A 10 2.64 11.36 -0.26
C VAL A 10 3.51 12.28 0.59
N ARG A 11 3.10 13.54 0.79
CA ARG A 11 3.81 14.50 1.62
C ARG A 11 3.30 14.52 3.05
N ARG A 12 2.28 13.73 3.34
CA ARG A 12 1.66 13.68 4.65
C ARG A 12 2.65 13.18 5.69
N HIS A 13 2.78 13.92 6.76
CA HIS A 13 3.50 13.51 7.95
C HIS A 13 2.51 13.23 9.06
N PHE A 14 2.66 12.11 9.70
CA PHE A 14 1.85 11.75 10.85
C PHE A 14 2.66 10.87 11.79
N ASP A 15 2.35 11.02 13.04
CA ASP A 15 2.92 10.25 14.14
C ASP A 15 1.78 10.00 15.14
N PRO A 16 1.53 8.76 15.54
CA PRO A 16 2.31 7.56 15.26
C PRO A 16 1.99 6.90 13.91
N ASP A 17 2.98 6.26 13.33
CA ASP A 17 2.80 5.32 12.24
C ASP A 17 2.50 3.94 12.83
N VAL A 18 1.27 3.48 12.69
CA VAL A 18 0.81 2.22 13.28
C VAL A 18 0.70 1.07 12.28
N MET A 19 1.14 1.29 11.06
CA MET A 19 1.02 0.28 9.99
C MET A 19 1.71 -1.04 10.37
N PHE A 20 2.88 -0.95 10.99
CA PHE A 20 3.67 -2.10 11.42
C PHE A 20 3.59 -2.35 12.92
N GLY A 21 2.63 -1.75 13.60
CA GLY A 21 2.47 -1.87 15.03
C GLY A 21 3.16 -0.78 15.81
N TYR A 22 3.26 -0.99 17.12
CA TYR A 22 3.75 0.04 18.03
C TYR A 22 4.39 -0.61 19.26
N GLY A 23 5.47 0.01 19.75
CA GLY A 23 6.13 -0.42 20.98
C GLY A 23 6.98 -1.68 20.82
N PRO A 24 7.13 -2.50 21.90
CA PRO A 24 8.06 -3.64 21.90
C PRO A 24 7.70 -4.74 20.90
N ARG A 25 6.47 -4.76 20.43
CA ARG A 25 5.97 -5.74 19.46
C ARG A 25 5.94 -5.19 18.02
N TYR A 26 6.67 -4.11 17.75
CA TYR A 26 6.79 -3.57 16.42
C TYR A 26 7.26 -4.65 15.43
N CYS A 27 6.72 -4.63 14.20
CA CYS A 27 7.00 -5.67 13.21
C CYS A 27 8.49 -5.79 12.92
N ILE A 28 9.05 -6.98 13.12
CA ILE A 28 10.46 -7.25 12.87
C ILE A 28 10.82 -7.14 11.39
N GLY A 29 9.85 -7.40 10.53
CA GLY A 29 10.04 -7.34 9.06
C GLY A 29 9.75 -5.98 8.44
N ALA A 30 9.48 -4.94 9.22
CA ALA A 30 9.08 -3.63 8.69
C ALA A 30 10.10 -3.04 7.72
N ALA A 31 11.38 -3.07 8.06
CA ALA A 31 12.44 -2.55 7.21
C ALA A 31 12.53 -3.32 5.89
N LEU A 32 12.47 -4.64 5.95
CA LEU A 32 12.46 -5.50 4.77
C LEU A 32 11.24 -5.24 3.89
N ALA A 33 10.07 -5.13 4.49
CA ALA A 33 8.82 -4.87 3.78
C ALA A 33 8.88 -3.52 3.03
N LYS A 34 9.35 -2.47 3.70
CA LYS A 34 9.50 -1.14 3.09
C LYS A 34 10.49 -1.18 1.92
N HIS A 35 11.58 -1.91 2.07
CA HIS A 35 12.58 -2.05 1.01
C HIS A 35 12.03 -2.81 -0.20
N GLN A 36 11.30 -3.90 0.03
CA GLN A 36 10.64 -4.67 -1.02
C GLN A 36 9.61 -3.82 -1.77
N LEU A 37 8.80 -3.06 -1.05
CA LEU A 37 7.83 -2.14 -1.65
C LEU A 37 8.54 -1.10 -2.51
N TYR A 38 9.58 -0.48 -2.01
CA TYR A 38 10.35 0.51 -2.76
C TYR A 38 10.88 -0.06 -4.07
N LEU A 39 11.53 -1.20 -4.02
CA LEU A 39 12.11 -1.84 -5.21
C LEU A 39 11.02 -2.25 -6.21
N SER A 40 9.96 -2.89 -5.73
CA SER A 40 8.87 -3.37 -6.58
C SER A 40 8.16 -2.22 -7.28
N MET A 41 7.81 -1.18 -6.54
CA MET A 41 7.10 -0.03 -7.10
C MET A 41 8.00 0.78 -8.02
N SER A 42 9.29 0.91 -7.71
CA SER A 42 10.26 1.58 -8.58
C SER A 42 10.36 0.88 -9.94
N GLU A 43 10.48 -0.44 -9.94
CA GLU A 43 10.54 -1.22 -11.17
C GLU A 43 9.23 -1.16 -11.95
N LEU A 44 8.11 -1.25 -11.24
CA LEU A 44 6.79 -1.16 -11.87
C LEU A 44 6.62 0.15 -12.63
N PHE A 45 6.91 1.27 -11.97
CA PHE A 45 6.74 2.59 -12.58
C PHE A 45 7.76 2.90 -13.68
N LYS A 46 8.95 2.32 -13.60
CA LYS A 46 9.92 2.42 -14.70
C LYS A 46 9.43 1.72 -15.95
N ARG A 47 8.85 0.52 -15.79
CA ARG A 47 8.39 -0.31 -16.91
C ARG A 47 7.05 0.14 -17.45
N PHE A 48 6.16 0.60 -16.59
CA PHE A 48 4.79 0.96 -16.93
C PHE A 48 4.42 2.32 -16.34
N PRO A 49 5.03 3.41 -16.84
CA PRO A 49 4.81 4.75 -16.27
C PRO A 49 3.37 5.24 -16.39
N ASN A 50 2.60 4.68 -17.31
CA ASN A 50 1.20 5.04 -17.54
C ASN A 50 0.22 4.01 -17.00
N ALA A 51 0.67 3.15 -16.09
CA ALA A 51 -0.20 2.14 -15.48
C ALA A 51 -1.36 2.79 -14.74
N SER A 52 -2.52 2.17 -14.83
CA SER A 52 -3.74 2.62 -14.16
C SER A 52 -4.56 1.43 -13.70
N LEU A 53 -5.47 1.66 -12.77
CA LEU A 53 -6.40 0.61 -12.36
C LEU A 53 -7.35 0.27 -13.51
N ALA A 54 -7.54 -1.02 -13.75
CA ALA A 54 -8.51 -1.50 -14.75
C ALA A 54 -9.94 -1.44 -14.20
N GLU A 55 -10.09 -1.66 -12.90
CA GLU A 55 -11.37 -1.62 -12.18
C GLU A 55 -11.12 -1.35 -10.70
N GLU A 56 -12.15 -0.95 -9.98
CA GLU A 56 -12.04 -0.80 -8.53
C GLU A 56 -11.80 -2.16 -7.88
N PRO A 57 -10.76 -2.29 -7.07
CA PRO A 57 -10.50 -3.55 -6.39
C PRO A 57 -11.53 -3.81 -5.29
N GLY A 58 -12.11 -5.01 -5.29
CA GLY A 58 -13.05 -5.46 -4.27
C GLY A 58 -12.32 -5.98 -3.03
N ARG A 59 -12.85 -5.65 -1.86
CA ARG A 59 -12.32 -6.19 -0.60
C ARG A 59 -12.59 -7.67 -0.48
N ASP A 60 -11.67 -8.38 0.15
CA ASP A 60 -11.89 -9.76 0.55
C ASP A 60 -12.64 -9.76 1.89
N LEU A 61 -13.94 -9.97 1.82
CA LEU A 61 -14.81 -9.98 3.01
C LEU A 61 -14.72 -11.28 3.81
N GLU A 62 -14.03 -12.28 3.30
CA GLU A 62 -13.83 -13.56 3.98
C GLU A 62 -12.62 -13.50 4.93
N ASP A 63 -11.72 -12.57 4.72
CA ASP A 63 -10.58 -12.37 5.62
C ASP A 63 -10.98 -11.45 6.77
N HIS A 64 -11.11 -12.03 7.96
CA HIS A 64 -11.49 -11.29 9.18
C HIS A 64 -10.28 -10.75 9.95
N ASN A 65 -9.06 -11.09 9.54
CA ASN A 65 -7.83 -10.72 10.26
C ASN A 65 -7.16 -9.46 9.71
N SER A 66 -7.45 -9.11 8.46
CA SER A 66 -6.83 -7.95 7.81
C SER A 66 -7.77 -7.34 6.76
N ILE A 67 -7.46 -6.14 6.34
CA ILE A 67 -8.15 -5.49 5.22
C ILE A 67 -7.39 -5.87 3.96
N THR A 68 -7.95 -6.76 3.16
CA THR A 68 -7.32 -7.24 1.93
C THR A 68 -8.24 -7.06 0.74
N PHE A 69 -7.66 -7.18 -0.44
CA PHE A 69 -8.37 -7.12 -1.71
C PHE A 69 -8.20 -8.46 -2.43
N LYS A 70 -9.25 -8.93 -3.11
CA LYS A 70 -9.21 -10.20 -3.85
C LYS A 70 -8.27 -10.15 -5.04
N SER A 71 -8.21 -9.01 -5.71
CA SER A 71 -7.36 -8.82 -6.87
C SER A 71 -7.09 -7.34 -7.09
N LEU A 72 -6.01 -7.07 -7.80
CA LEU A 72 -5.69 -5.74 -8.28
C LEU A 72 -5.36 -5.86 -9.77
N ARG A 73 -6.31 -5.47 -10.62
CA ARG A 73 -6.12 -5.49 -12.07
C ARG A 73 -5.63 -4.15 -12.55
N VAL A 74 -4.59 -4.17 -13.36
CA VAL A 74 -3.89 -2.97 -13.80
C VAL A 74 -3.80 -2.97 -15.32
N LYS A 75 -4.07 -1.82 -15.92
CA LYS A 75 -3.74 -1.57 -17.33
C LYS A 75 -2.32 -1.06 -17.39
N THR A 76 -1.50 -1.66 -18.26
CA THR A 76 -0.08 -1.28 -18.36
C THR A 76 0.15 0.05 -19.07
N GLY A 77 -0.81 0.49 -19.86
CA GLY A 77 -0.69 1.73 -20.63
C GLY A 77 0.18 1.60 -21.88
N LEU A 78 0.46 0.37 -22.29
CA LEU A 78 1.20 0.11 -23.53
C LEU A 78 0.31 0.17 -24.77
#